data_71586685936924ef09c85145f24cef6a
#
_entry.id   71586685936924ef09c85145f24cef6a
#
_cell.length_a   1.000
_cell.length_b   1.000
_cell.length_c   1.000
_cell.angle_alpha   90.00
_cell.angle_beta   90.00
_cell.angle_gamma   90.00
#
_symmetry.space_group_name_H-M   'P 1'
#
loop_
_entity.id
_entity.type
_entity.pdbx_description
1 polymer ?
#
loop_
_entity_poly.entity_id
_entity_poly.type
_entity_poly.pdbx_seq_one_letter_code
_entity_poly.pdbx_strand_id
1 'polypeptide(L)'
;MSSPPRSSVAAPWWSARARPQPGPALQGGVVLGLVTAVVSAFGVWLTWRIFVDTAAGQRVDQAVFEGALYGRNSLWHVAQPVLDVISVPYLAAVLVAAVLIAVVRRRWGLALQVALLVGGANLTTQVLKSLFDRPDLNATPLFSNALPSGHTTAAASVSAALVFVVPPRARPWAAILGAVYTSATGVSTLIGRWHRPSDVAAAVLVVMAWSGLACALAAARPPSAGGRLVSTASGQVARPDRWTARVPAQPAEPRRHPAAPGAAGGLLVLAGVAAALPAAWALHTSWTTPGDLGSRSELLVAYGGGAFGVVAICCLAFAALLVVRRSAGGVT
;
A
#
# COMPACT_ATOMS: atom_id res chain seq x y z
N MET A 1 -75.90 -9.94 -15.86
CA MET A 1 -75.07 -8.74 -15.69
C MET A 1 -73.64 -9.20 -15.44
N SER A 2 -72.82 -9.23 -16.48
CA SER A 2 -71.44 -9.69 -16.44
C SER A 2 -70.51 -8.47 -16.29
N SER A 3 -69.70 -8.46 -15.26
CA SER A 3 -68.73 -7.38 -14.99
C SER A 3 -67.60 -7.42 -16.03
N PRO A 4 -67.10 -6.27 -16.50
CA PRO A 4 -65.98 -6.24 -17.46
C PRO A 4 -64.66 -6.57 -16.78
N PRO A 5 -63.67 -7.13 -17.53
CA PRO A 5 -62.35 -7.45 -17.01
C PRO A 5 -61.55 -6.18 -16.72
N ARG A 6 -60.90 -6.15 -15.53
CA ARG A 6 -59.98 -5.07 -15.17
C ARG A 6 -58.72 -5.13 -16.04
N SER A 7 -58.52 -4.10 -16.87
CA SER A 7 -57.29 -3.89 -17.64
C SER A 7 -56.13 -3.69 -16.66
N SER A 8 -55.15 -4.59 -16.68
CA SER A 8 -53.88 -4.42 -15.99
C SER A 8 -53.08 -3.33 -16.72
N VAL A 9 -52.99 -2.15 -16.18
CA VAL A 9 -52.08 -1.10 -16.67
C VAL A 9 -50.64 -1.57 -16.40
N ALA A 10 -49.94 -1.91 -17.49
CA ALA A 10 -48.51 -2.24 -17.39
C ALA A 10 -47.74 -1.02 -16.85
N ALA A 11 -46.95 -1.23 -15.85
CA ALA A 11 -46.11 -0.17 -15.29
C ALA A 11 -45.16 0.40 -16.37
N PRO A 12 -45.03 1.72 -16.48
CA PRO A 12 -44.24 2.35 -17.53
C PRO A 12 -42.77 1.89 -17.47
N TRP A 13 -42.16 1.63 -18.64
CA TRP A 13 -40.78 1.18 -18.82
C TRP A 13 -39.71 2.11 -18.20
N TRP A 14 -40.10 3.33 -17.88
CA TRP A 14 -39.27 4.32 -17.19
C TRP A 14 -39.40 4.28 -15.65
N SER A 15 -40.24 3.41 -15.07
CA SER A 15 -40.18 3.17 -13.64
C SER A 15 -38.77 2.69 -13.30
N ALA A 16 -37.93 3.62 -12.86
CA ALA A 16 -36.52 3.48 -12.62
C ALA A 16 -36.29 2.23 -11.76
N ARG A 17 -35.67 1.21 -12.34
CA ARG A 17 -35.13 0.13 -11.52
C ARG A 17 -34.13 0.78 -10.57
N ALA A 18 -34.53 0.93 -9.33
CA ALA A 18 -33.65 1.42 -8.29
C ALA A 18 -32.33 0.66 -8.39
N ARG A 19 -31.23 1.37 -8.64
CA ARG A 19 -29.92 0.73 -8.66
C ARG A 19 -29.73 0.04 -7.33
N PRO A 20 -29.38 -1.26 -7.28
CA PRO A 20 -29.13 -1.94 -6.03
C PRO A 20 -28.11 -1.13 -5.23
N GLN A 21 -28.46 -0.72 -4.03
CA GLN A 21 -27.55 -0.06 -3.13
C GLN A 21 -26.36 -1.00 -2.84
N PRO A 22 -25.12 -0.53 -2.92
CA PRO A 22 -23.97 -1.35 -2.56
C PRO A 22 -24.13 -1.83 -1.11
N GLY A 23 -23.89 -3.13 -0.88
CA GLY A 23 -23.98 -3.71 0.45
C GLY A 23 -22.96 -3.08 1.42
N PRO A 24 -23.20 -3.13 2.73
CA PRO A 24 -22.37 -2.46 3.75
C PRO A 24 -20.89 -2.89 3.70
N ALA A 25 -20.60 -4.13 3.32
CA ALA A 25 -19.23 -4.61 3.15
C ALA A 25 -18.46 -3.95 1.99
N LEU A 26 -19.16 -3.64 0.88
CA LEU A 26 -18.59 -2.91 -0.24
C LEU A 26 -18.28 -1.45 0.13
N GLN A 27 -19.18 -0.83 0.88
CA GLN A 27 -18.98 0.54 1.38
C GLN A 27 -17.79 0.60 2.32
N GLY A 28 -17.62 -0.37 3.23
CA GLY A 28 -16.49 -0.46 4.14
C GLY A 28 -15.13 -0.58 3.43
N GLY A 29 -15.05 -1.37 2.36
CA GLY A 29 -13.83 -1.52 1.57
C GLY A 29 -13.44 -0.24 0.82
N VAL A 30 -14.42 0.49 0.27
CA VAL A 30 -14.19 1.79 -0.39
C VAL A 30 -13.71 2.82 0.63
N VAL A 31 -14.42 2.95 1.75
CA VAL A 31 -14.08 3.92 2.80
C VAL A 31 -12.69 3.67 3.35
N LEU A 32 -12.35 2.43 3.69
CA LEU A 32 -11.01 2.10 4.22
C LEU A 32 -9.90 2.42 3.20
N GLY A 33 -10.14 2.12 1.92
CA GLY A 33 -9.20 2.46 0.84
C GLY A 33 -8.99 3.98 0.72
N LEU A 34 -10.06 4.76 0.73
CA LEU A 34 -9.99 6.23 0.66
C LEU A 34 -9.35 6.83 1.91
N VAL A 35 -9.71 6.35 3.10
CA VAL A 35 -9.07 6.79 4.36
C VAL A 35 -7.57 6.53 4.32
N THR A 36 -7.16 5.33 3.88
CA THR A 36 -5.74 5.02 3.71
C THR A 36 -5.05 5.97 2.75
N ALA A 37 -5.68 6.28 1.61
CA ALA A 37 -5.12 7.20 0.64
C ALA A 37 -4.96 8.62 1.21
N VAL A 38 -5.98 9.16 1.86
CA VAL A 38 -5.97 10.51 2.44
C VAL A 38 -4.96 10.61 3.58
N VAL A 39 -4.98 9.67 4.52
CA VAL A 39 -4.04 9.65 5.66
C VAL A 39 -2.59 9.55 5.17
N SER A 40 -2.33 8.72 4.15
CA SER A 40 -0.99 8.60 3.59
C SER A 40 -0.55 9.85 2.84
N ALA A 41 -1.42 10.47 2.04
CA ALA A 41 -1.12 11.74 1.37
C ALA A 41 -0.85 12.87 2.37
N PHE A 42 -1.66 12.97 3.43
CA PHE A 42 -1.42 13.90 4.52
C PHE A 42 -0.09 13.59 5.23
N GLY A 43 0.24 12.32 5.43
CA GLY A 43 1.53 11.89 5.98
C GLY A 43 2.72 12.33 5.13
N VAL A 44 2.61 12.29 3.80
CA VAL A 44 3.65 12.83 2.89
C VAL A 44 3.85 14.32 3.12
N TRP A 45 2.76 15.09 3.14
CA TRP A 45 2.82 16.53 3.41
C TRP A 45 3.40 16.82 4.80
N LEU A 46 2.98 16.07 5.82
CA LEU A 46 3.47 16.22 7.20
C LEU A 46 4.98 15.89 7.30
N THR A 47 5.45 14.86 6.59
CA THR A 47 6.86 14.51 6.53
C THR A 47 7.68 15.65 5.94
N TRP A 48 7.24 16.22 4.82
CA TRP A 48 7.86 17.41 4.24
C TRP A 48 7.83 18.59 5.23
N ARG A 49 6.68 18.89 5.82
CA ARG A 49 6.48 20.02 6.74
C ARG A 49 7.38 19.93 7.97
N ILE A 50 7.62 18.73 8.51
CA ILE A 50 8.44 18.54 9.72
C ILE A 50 9.92 18.47 9.38
N PHE A 51 10.33 17.66 8.41
CA PHE A 51 11.74 17.34 8.19
C PHE A 51 12.43 18.19 7.11
N VAL A 52 11.66 18.80 6.22
CA VAL A 52 12.22 19.62 5.13
C VAL A 52 12.00 21.12 5.37
N ASP A 53 10.83 21.48 5.90
CA ASP A 53 10.42 22.88 6.07
C ASP A 53 10.67 23.43 7.49
N THR A 54 11.48 22.77 8.31
CA THR A 54 11.93 23.26 9.62
C THR A 54 13.43 23.05 9.82
N ALA A 55 14.09 24.00 10.49
CA ALA A 55 15.52 23.90 10.81
C ALA A 55 15.83 22.68 11.70
N ALA A 56 14.99 22.42 12.71
CA ALA A 56 15.16 21.27 13.59
C ALA A 56 15.05 19.94 12.84
N GLY A 57 14.04 19.81 11.97
CA GLY A 57 13.85 18.63 11.12
C GLY A 57 15.00 18.43 10.14
N GLN A 58 15.45 19.52 9.47
CA GLN A 58 16.59 19.44 8.57
C GLN A 58 17.87 19.00 9.32
N ARG A 59 18.11 19.52 10.52
CA ARG A 59 19.26 19.16 11.36
C ARG A 59 19.26 17.67 11.71
N VAL A 60 18.14 17.14 12.19
CA VAL A 60 18.02 15.72 12.56
C VAL A 60 18.17 14.82 11.33
N ASP A 61 17.51 15.14 10.26
CA ASP A 61 17.54 14.36 9.00
C ASP A 61 18.95 14.39 8.37
N GLN A 62 19.67 15.50 8.51
CA GLN A 62 21.07 15.63 8.09
C GLN A 62 22.02 14.83 8.99
N ALA A 63 21.80 14.78 10.30
CA ALA A 63 22.60 13.98 11.21
C ALA A 63 22.57 12.48 10.85
N VAL A 64 21.41 11.97 10.39
CA VAL A 64 21.31 10.59 9.85
C VAL A 64 22.17 10.43 8.61
N PHE A 65 22.11 11.39 7.71
CA PHE A 65 22.88 11.38 6.46
C PHE A 65 24.39 11.43 6.72
N GLU A 66 24.84 12.17 7.72
CA GLU A 66 26.25 12.24 8.14
C GLU A 66 26.68 11.02 8.92
N GLY A 67 25.83 10.49 9.80
CA GLY A 67 26.11 9.27 10.55
C GLY A 67 26.40 8.06 9.68
N ALA A 68 25.82 8.01 8.48
CA ALA A 68 26.08 6.96 7.51
C ALA A 68 27.56 6.86 7.08
N LEU A 69 28.35 7.94 7.19
CA LEU A 69 29.78 7.94 6.87
C LEU A 69 30.55 6.89 7.68
N TYR A 70 30.18 6.69 8.93
CA TYR A 70 30.91 5.77 9.83
C TYR A 70 30.74 4.30 9.47
N GLY A 71 29.68 3.93 8.76
CA GLY A 71 29.41 2.55 8.34
C GLY A 71 29.53 2.30 6.84
N ARG A 72 29.62 3.34 6.01
CA ARG A 72 29.55 3.24 4.57
C ARG A 72 30.52 2.24 3.97
N ASN A 73 31.82 2.34 4.31
CA ASN A 73 32.84 1.48 3.71
C ASN A 73 32.60 -0.01 3.99
N SER A 74 32.09 -0.34 5.18
CA SER A 74 31.82 -1.73 5.58
C SER A 74 30.48 -2.26 5.07
N LEU A 75 29.48 -1.39 4.87
CA LEU A 75 28.13 -1.80 4.52
C LEU A 75 27.81 -1.63 3.03
N TRP A 76 28.64 -0.88 2.30
CA TRP A 76 28.38 -0.58 0.89
C TRP A 76 28.35 -1.83 0.01
N HIS A 77 29.21 -2.78 0.25
CA HIS A 77 29.23 -4.04 -0.52
C HIS A 77 27.95 -4.89 -0.34
N VAL A 78 27.19 -4.66 0.74
CA VAL A 78 25.87 -5.29 0.94
C VAL A 78 24.75 -4.40 0.38
N ALA A 79 24.89 -3.08 0.52
CA ALA A 79 23.86 -2.13 0.09
C ALA A 79 23.79 -1.99 -1.44
N GLN A 80 24.94 -1.97 -2.11
CA GLN A 80 25.01 -1.78 -3.55
C GLN A 80 24.23 -2.83 -4.34
N PRO A 81 24.39 -4.15 -4.13
CA PRO A 81 23.63 -5.16 -4.88
C PRO A 81 22.12 -5.02 -4.70
N VAL A 82 21.65 -4.55 -3.53
CA VAL A 82 20.23 -4.29 -3.31
C VAL A 82 19.73 -3.15 -4.18
N LEU A 83 20.54 -2.10 -4.36
CA LEU A 83 20.20 -0.95 -5.19
C LEU A 83 20.32 -1.24 -6.68
N ASP A 84 21.29 -2.06 -7.08
CA ASP A 84 21.51 -2.42 -8.48
C ASP A 84 20.34 -3.22 -9.09
N VAL A 85 19.58 -3.94 -8.26
CA VAL A 85 18.34 -4.61 -8.69
C VAL A 85 17.30 -3.58 -9.15
N ILE A 86 17.30 -2.36 -8.57
CA ILE A 86 16.30 -1.35 -8.88
C ILE A 86 16.83 -0.41 -9.95
N SER A 87 16.67 -0.81 -11.19
CA SER A 87 16.92 0.04 -12.35
C SER A 87 15.61 0.42 -13.05
N VAL A 88 15.60 1.52 -13.78
CA VAL A 88 14.44 1.93 -14.60
C VAL A 88 14.01 0.81 -15.55
N PRO A 89 14.93 0.10 -16.26
CA PRO A 89 14.58 -1.05 -17.08
C PRO A 89 13.93 -2.20 -16.30
N TYR A 90 14.39 -2.49 -15.07
CA TYR A 90 13.79 -3.52 -14.23
C TYR A 90 12.35 -3.17 -13.84
N LEU A 91 12.11 -1.93 -13.42
CA LEU A 91 10.77 -1.44 -13.13
C LEU A 91 9.83 -1.54 -14.31
N ALA A 92 10.30 -1.09 -15.48
CA ALA A 92 9.55 -1.18 -16.72
C ALA A 92 9.24 -2.64 -17.07
N ALA A 93 10.20 -3.55 -16.95
CA ALA A 93 10.02 -4.97 -17.22
C ALA A 93 9.00 -5.61 -16.27
N VAL A 94 9.07 -5.33 -14.96
CA VAL A 94 8.11 -5.84 -13.98
C VAL A 94 6.70 -5.30 -14.23
N LEU A 95 6.57 -4.00 -14.53
CA LEU A 95 5.28 -3.39 -14.85
C LEU A 95 4.68 -4.00 -16.11
N VAL A 96 5.48 -4.12 -17.18
CA VAL A 96 5.04 -4.73 -18.44
C VAL A 96 4.64 -6.19 -18.21
N ALA A 97 5.44 -6.98 -17.49
CA ALA A 97 5.11 -8.37 -17.17
C ALA A 97 3.80 -8.48 -16.36
N ALA A 98 3.61 -7.64 -15.34
CA ALA A 98 2.39 -7.63 -14.54
C ALA A 98 1.15 -7.27 -15.38
N VAL A 99 1.27 -6.27 -16.25
CA VAL A 99 0.19 -5.87 -17.18
C VAL A 99 -0.09 -6.98 -18.17
N LEU A 100 0.92 -7.57 -18.80
CA LEU A 100 0.75 -8.68 -19.76
C LEU A 100 0.08 -9.88 -19.10
N ILE A 101 0.49 -10.29 -17.91
CA ILE A 101 -0.14 -11.39 -17.16
C ILE A 101 -1.61 -11.07 -16.88
N ALA A 102 -1.93 -9.86 -16.50
CA ALA A 102 -3.29 -9.44 -16.22
C ALA A 102 -4.15 -9.40 -17.48
N VAL A 103 -3.59 -8.96 -18.62
CA VAL A 103 -4.25 -8.93 -19.95
C VAL A 103 -4.50 -10.34 -20.45
N VAL A 104 -3.48 -11.21 -20.48
CA VAL A 104 -3.58 -12.61 -20.92
C VAL A 104 -4.63 -13.36 -20.08
N ARG A 105 -4.67 -13.11 -18.80
CA ARG A 105 -5.70 -13.67 -17.90
C ARG A 105 -7.04 -12.95 -17.98
N ARG A 106 -7.24 -12.00 -18.90
CA ARG A 106 -8.45 -11.16 -19.05
C ARG A 106 -8.88 -10.46 -17.75
N ARG A 107 -7.94 -10.15 -16.87
CA ARG A 107 -8.18 -9.46 -15.60
C ARG A 107 -7.88 -7.95 -15.73
N TRP A 108 -8.51 -7.28 -16.66
CA TRP A 108 -8.31 -5.86 -16.98
C TRP A 108 -8.37 -4.96 -15.74
N GLY A 109 -9.27 -5.30 -14.79
CA GLY A 109 -9.37 -4.57 -13.54
C GLY A 109 -8.11 -4.61 -12.67
N LEU A 110 -7.45 -5.76 -12.65
CA LEU A 110 -6.18 -5.93 -11.93
C LEU A 110 -5.04 -5.21 -12.64
N ALA A 111 -5.01 -5.29 -13.98
CA ALA A 111 -4.03 -4.56 -14.79
C ALA A 111 -4.10 -3.06 -14.52
N LEU A 112 -5.30 -2.48 -14.50
CA LEU A 112 -5.49 -1.08 -14.21
C LEU A 112 -5.05 -0.72 -12.77
N GLN A 113 -5.36 -1.57 -11.77
CA GLN A 113 -4.93 -1.33 -10.39
C GLN A 113 -3.40 -1.30 -10.26
N VAL A 114 -2.71 -2.26 -10.89
CA VAL A 114 -1.24 -2.33 -10.87
C VAL A 114 -0.64 -1.14 -11.61
N ALA A 115 -1.18 -0.78 -12.77
CA ALA A 115 -0.70 0.36 -13.56
C ALA A 115 -0.88 1.68 -12.79
N LEU A 116 -2.03 1.89 -12.17
CA LEU A 116 -2.30 3.06 -11.32
C LEU A 116 -1.38 3.10 -10.11
N LEU A 117 -1.21 1.96 -9.44
CA LEU A 117 -0.34 1.88 -8.26
C LEU A 117 1.12 2.21 -8.61
N VAL A 118 1.71 1.49 -9.56
CA VAL A 118 3.14 1.64 -9.89
C VAL A 118 3.37 2.93 -10.67
N GLY A 119 2.60 3.17 -11.72
CA GLY A 119 2.72 4.37 -12.55
C GLY A 119 2.41 5.63 -11.76
N GLY A 120 1.28 5.64 -11.03
CA GLY A 120 0.85 6.77 -10.22
C GLY A 120 1.86 7.11 -9.11
N ALA A 121 2.34 6.11 -8.35
CA ALA A 121 3.31 6.35 -7.29
C ALA A 121 4.63 6.93 -7.82
N ASN A 122 5.17 6.35 -8.89
CA ASN A 122 6.43 6.81 -9.45
C ASN A 122 6.29 8.21 -10.10
N LEU A 123 5.19 8.47 -10.82
CA LEU A 123 4.91 9.79 -11.38
C LEU A 123 4.73 10.84 -10.28
N THR A 124 3.93 10.53 -9.24
CA THR A 124 3.74 11.42 -8.09
C THR A 124 5.07 11.75 -7.42
N THR A 125 5.96 10.77 -7.26
CA THR A 125 7.30 10.99 -6.71
C THR A 125 8.10 12.01 -7.53
N GLN A 126 8.06 11.95 -8.86
CA GLN A 126 8.74 12.94 -9.70
C GLN A 126 8.11 14.32 -9.59
N VAL A 127 6.78 14.39 -9.60
CA VAL A 127 6.04 15.66 -9.44
C VAL A 127 6.32 16.30 -8.09
N LEU A 128 6.30 15.53 -7.00
CA LEU A 128 6.57 16.07 -5.66
C LEU A 128 8.01 16.58 -5.50
N LYS A 129 8.99 15.96 -6.18
CA LYS A 129 10.37 16.47 -6.21
C LYS A 129 10.49 17.86 -6.83
N SER A 130 9.63 18.18 -7.78
CA SER A 130 9.61 19.50 -8.42
C SER A 130 8.71 20.52 -7.72
N LEU A 131 7.76 20.05 -6.90
CA LEU A 131 6.81 20.93 -6.19
C LEU A 131 7.27 21.30 -4.78
N PHE A 132 7.98 20.39 -4.11
CA PHE A 132 8.44 20.62 -2.75
C PHE A 132 9.82 21.26 -2.77
N ASP A 133 9.89 22.50 -2.34
CA ASP A 133 11.17 23.19 -2.13
C ASP A 133 11.79 22.75 -0.80
N ARG A 134 13.13 22.78 -0.75
CA ARG A 134 13.90 22.70 0.49
C ARG A 134 14.46 24.10 0.79
N PRO A 135 13.83 24.84 1.70
CA PRO A 135 14.29 26.19 2.02
C PRO A 135 15.67 26.14 2.67
N ASP A 136 16.47 27.15 2.40
CA ASP A 136 17.73 27.37 3.13
C ASP A 136 17.42 27.93 4.52
N LEU A 137 17.54 27.09 5.53
CA LEU A 137 17.32 27.45 6.93
C LEU A 137 18.64 27.51 7.71
N ASN A 138 19.78 27.58 7.02
CA ASN A 138 21.12 27.55 7.59
C ASN A 138 21.40 26.32 8.50
N ALA A 139 20.60 25.28 8.35
CA ALA A 139 20.68 24.06 9.16
C ALA A 139 21.47 22.94 8.47
N THR A 140 21.68 23.03 7.17
CA THR A 140 22.36 22.02 6.36
C THR A 140 23.03 22.66 5.14
N PRO A 141 24.07 22.01 4.58
CA PRO A 141 24.58 22.42 3.27
C PRO A 141 23.44 22.47 2.22
N LEU A 142 23.51 23.42 1.29
CA LEU A 142 22.55 23.61 0.21
C LEU A 142 22.52 22.37 -0.70
N PHE A 143 21.55 21.50 -0.48
CA PHE A 143 21.24 20.39 -1.37
C PHE A 143 19.83 20.55 -1.91
N SER A 144 19.62 20.19 -3.16
CA SER A 144 18.28 20.13 -3.74
C SER A 144 17.37 19.17 -2.97
N ASN A 145 16.05 19.40 -3.05
CA ASN A 145 15.08 18.51 -2.45
C ASN A 145 15.17 17.09 -3.05
N ALA A 146 15.32 16.08 -2.22
CA ALA A 146 15.39 14.67 -2.62
C ALA A 146 14.11 13.88 -2.26
N LEU A 147 13.15 14.51 -1.57
CA LEU A 147 11.88 13.92 -1.13
C LEU A 147 10.85 13.92 -2.27
N PRO A 148 10.20 12.75 -2.50
CA PRO A 148 10.39 11.41 -1.97
C PRO A 148 11.52 10.62 -2.68
N SER A 149 12.03 9.55 -2.03
CA SER A 149 13.03 8.65 -2.61
C SER A 149 12.50 7.86 -3.81
N GLY A 150 13.12 8.02 -4.99
CA GLY A 150 12.74 7.28 -6.20
C GLY A 150 12.99 5.78 -6.11
N HIS A 151 14.16 5.34 -5.60
CA HIS A 151 14.48 3.92 -5.41
C HIS A 151 13.50 3.25 -4.46
N THR A 152 13.19 3.90 -3.35
CA THR A 152 12.23 3.35 -2.37
C THR A 152 10.81 3.31 -2.93
N THR A 153 10.36 4.35 -3.68
CA THR A 153 9.05 4.32 -4.36
C THR A 153 8.96 3.16 -5.32
N ALA A 154 10.01 2.93 -6.08
CA ALA A 154 10.12 1.84 -7.01
C ALA A 154 9.99 0.48 -6.32
N ALA A 155 10.84 0.23 -5.31
CA ALA A 155 10.82 -1.01 -4.54
C ALA A 155 9.47 -1.25 -3.87
N ALA A 156 8.94 -0.24 -3.18
CA ALA A 156 7.67 -0.33 -2.47
C ALA A 156 6.48 -0.56 -3.42
N SER A 157 6.43 0.15 -4.56
CA SER A 157 5.32 0.02 -5.51
C SER A 157 5.29 -1.34 -6.20
N VAL A 158 6.44 -1.89 -6.58
CA VAL A 158 6.55 -3.24 -7.14
C VAL A 158 6.18 -4.29 -6.09
N SER A 159 6.67 -4.15 -4.87
CA SER A 159 6.35 -5.04 -3.76
C SER A 159 4.85 -5.01 -3.40
N ALA A 160 4.26 -3.83 -3.38
CA ALA A 160 2.82 -3.68 -3.18
C ALA A 160 2.03 -4.30 -4.34
N ALA A 161 2.43 -4.06 -5.59
CA ALA A 161 1.80 -4.68 -6.77
C ALA A 161 1.82 -6.21 -6.70
N LEU A 162 2.90 -6.81 -6.19
CA LEU A 162 2.96 -8.24 -5.96
C LEU A 162 1.86 -8.72 -5.02
N VAL A 163 1.58 -8.00 -3.92
CA VAL A 163 0.47 -8.32 -2.99
C VAL A 163 -0.89 -8.28 -3.69
N PHE A 164 -1.06 -7.41 -4.73
CA PHE A 164 -2.29 -7.35 -5.52
C PHE A 164 -2.44 -8.54 -6.46
N VAL A 165 -1.35 -8.99 -7.08
CA VAL A 165 -1.35 -9.99 -8.16
C VAL A 165 -1.42 -11.42 -7.64
N VAL A 166 -0.73 -11.72 -6.55
CA VAL A 166 -0.67 -13.10 -6.01
C VAL A 166 -2.01 -13.57 -5.45
N PRO A 167 -2.24 -14.90 -5.46
CA PRO A 167 -3.43 -15.47 -4.85
C PRO A 167 -3.50 -15.18 -3.34
N PRO A 168 -4.70 -15.17 -2.72
CA PRO A 168 -4.89 -14.80 -1.31
C PRO A 168 -3.98 -15.54 -0.32
N ARG A 169 -3.67 -16.80 -0.59
CA ARG A 169 -2.79 -17.64 0.25
C ARG A 169 -1.33 -17.18 0.25
N ALA A 170 -0.87 -16.55 -0.84
CA ALA A 170 0.50 -16.07 -0.99
C ALA A 170 0.67 -14.60 -0.55
N ARG A 171 -0.42 -13.84 -0.37
CA ARG A 171 -0.37 -12.41 0.03
C ARG A 171 0.40 -12.15 1.32
N PRO A 172 0.25 -12.97 2.39
CA PRO A 172 1.03 -12.80 3.60
C PRO A 172 2.54 -12.83 3.35
N TRP A 173 3.00 -13.80 2.58
CA TRP A 173 4.42 -13.94 2.20
C TRP A 173 4.88 -12.80 1.30
N ALA A 174 4.08 -12.41 0.32
CA ALA A 174 4.38 -11.26 -0.54
C ALA A 174 4.50 -9.97 0.26
N ALA A 175 3.70 -9.78 1.31
CA ALA A 175 3.79 -8.60 2.18
C ALA A 175 5.05 -8.64 3.06
N ILE A 176 5.42 -9.78 3.63
CA ILE A 176 6.66 -9.91 4.41
C ILE A 176 7.88 -9.65 3.50
N LEU A 177 7.96 -10.32 2.36
CA LEU A 177 9.07 -10.14 1.41
C LEU A 177 9.11 -8.70 0.89
N GLY A 178 7.96 -8.10 0.62
CA GLY A 178 7.84 -6.71 0.20
C GLY A 178 8.31 -5.73 1.27
N ALA A 179 7.96 -5.95 2.54
CA ALA A 179 8.42 -5.14 3.65
C ALA A 179 9.95 -5.25 3.83
N VAL A 180 10.50 -6.47 3.79
CA VAL A 180 11.94 -6.72 3.89
C VAL A 180 12.69 -6.05 2.73
N TYR A 181 12.24 -6.26 1.49
CA TYR A 181 12.90 -5.69 0.32
C TYR A 181 12.83 -4.16 0.28
N THR A 182 11.67 -3.58 0.62
CA THR A 182 11.52 -2.13 0.69
C THR A 182 12.37 -1.53 1.82
N SER A 183 12.43 -2.19 2.97
CA SER A 183 13.29 -1.77 4.08
C SER A 183 14.77 -1.85 3.71
N ALA A 184 15.20 -2.96 3.10
CA ALA A 184 16.57 -3.13 2.62
C ALA A 184 16.95 -2.04 1.62
N THR A 185 16.08 -1.74 0.64
CA THR A 185 16.29 -0.67 -0.32
C THR A 185 16.39 0.70 0.38
N GLY A 186 15.43 1.02 1.25
CA GLY A 186 15.43 2.28 1.98
C GLY A 186 16.72 2.47 2.81
N VAL A 187 17.10 1.46 3.60
CA VAL A 187 18.34 1.50 4.39
C VAL A 187 19.57 1.58 3.48
N SER A 188 19.60 0.87 2.34
CA SER A 188 20.70 0.94 1.38
C SER A 188 20.86 2.35 0.80
N THR A 189 19.78 3.10 0.58
CA THR A 189 19.87 4.50 0.16
C THR A 189 20.42 5.42 1.24
N LEU A 190 20.19 5.11 2.53
CA LEU A 190 20.84 5.82 3.65
C LEU A 190 22.34 5.51 3.69
N ILE A 191 22.74 4.23 3.59
CA ILE A 191 24.14 3.80 3.54
C ILE A 191 24.89 4.48 2.38
N GLY A 192 24.26 4.55 1.21
CA GLY A 192 24.80 5.23 0.04
C GLY A 192 24.89 6.75 0.18
N ARG A 193 24.24 7.33 1.19
CA ARG A 193 24.06 8.78 1.35
C ARG A 193 23.37 9.42 0.13
N TRP A 194 22.40 8.73 -0.44
CA TRP A 194 21.60 9.23 -1.55
C TRP A 194 20.30 9.88 -1.05
N HIS A 195 19.79 9.40 0.06
CA HIS A 195 18.54 9.85 0.65
C HIS A 195 18.60 9.95 2.18
N ARG A 196 17.69 10.72 2.72
CA ARG A 196 17.43 10.88 4.14
C ARG A 196 16.26 9.98 4.57
N PRO A 197 16.06 9.69 5.87
CA PRO A 197 14.92 8.90 6.33
C PRO A 197 13.56 9.48 5.94
N SER A 198 13.43 10.81 5.94
CA SER A 198 12.23 11.50 5.51
C SER A 198 11.89 11.21 4.04
N ASP A 199 12.90 11.16 3.15
CA ASP A 199 12.70 10.84 1.74
C ASP A 199 12.14 9.43 1.55
N VAL A 200 12.64 8.47 2.36
CA VAL A 200 12.20 7.08 2.36
C VAL A 200 10.79 6.94 2.93
N ALA A 201 10.51 7.63 4.05
CA ALA A 201 9.19 7.61 4.67
C ALA A 201 8.11 8.18 3.73
N ALA A 202 8.38 9.32 3.10
CA ALA A 202 7.49 9.91 2.12
C ALA A 202 7.25 8.97 0.92
N ALA A 203 8.27 8.26 0.42
CA ALA A 203 8.14 7.31 -0.67
C ALA A 203 7.18 6.15 -0.33
N VAL A 204 7.31 5.57 0.87
CA VAL A 204 6.41 4.51 1.35
C VAL A 204 4.98 5.02 1.47
N LEU A 205 4.79 6.24 1.99
CA LEU A 205 3.47 6.87 2.12
C LEU A 205 2.83 7.19 0.76
N VAL A 206 3.60 7.64 -0.24
CA VAL A 206 3.11 7.81 -1.62
C VAL A 206 2.57 6.49 -2.17
N VAL A 207 3.31 5.39 -1.99
CA VAL A 207 2.87 4.06 -2.43
C VAL A 207 1.62 3.60 -1.68
N MET A 208 1.52 3.89 -0.38
CA MET A 208 0.33 3.57 0.41
C MET A 208 -0.89 4.38 -0.03
N ALA A 209 -0.72 5.65 -0.40
CA ALA A 209 -1.81 6.46 -0.94
C ALA A 209 -2.38 5.84 -2.22
N TRP A 210 -1.54 5.46 -3.18
CA TRP A 210 -1.95 4.79 -4.41
C TRP A 210 -2.51 3.38 -4.19
N SER A 211 -1.96 2.66 -3.21
CA SER A 211 -2.51 1.35 -2.79
C SER A 211 -3.93 1.47 -2.25
N GLY A 212 -4.17 2.50 -1.43
CA GLY A 212 -5.50 2.82 -0.91
C GLY A 212 -6.50 3.13 -2.03
N LEU A 213 -6.12 3.99 -2.99
CA LEU A 213 -6.94 4.31 -4.16
C LEU A 213 -7.23 3.07 -5.02
N ALA A 214 -6.22 2.24 -5.29
CA ALA A 214 -6.39 1.01 -6.05
C ALA A 214 -7.35 0.02 -5.34
N CYS A 215 -7.30 -0.06 -4.01
CA CYS A 215 -8.23 -0.87 -3.21
C CYS A 215 -9.64 -0.29 -3.23
N ALA A 216 -9.80 1.03 -3.09
CA ALA A 216 -11.10 1.69 -3.18
C ALA A 216 -11.77 1.46 -4.54
N LEU A 217 -11.01 1.62 -5.64
CA LEU A 217 -11.48 1.32 -7.00
C LEU A 217 -11.85 -0.15 -7.19
N ALA A 218 -11.13 -1.07 -6.56
CA ALA A 218 -11.46 -2.49 -6.57
C ALA A 218 -12.79 -2.77 -5.88
N ALA A 219 -12.98 -2.19 -4.69
CA ALA A 219 -14.18 -2.35 -3.89
C ALA A 219 -15.41 -1.66 -4.49
N ALA A 220 -15.23 -0.57 -5.24
CA ALA A 220 -16.32 0.15 -5.89
C ALA A 220 -16.91 -0.57 -7.11
N ARG A 221 -16.24 -1.59 -7.65
CA ARG A 221 -16.72 -2.32 -8.82
C ARG A 221 -17.91 -3.22 -8.47
N PRO A 222 -19.03 -3.15 -9.20
CA PRO A 222 -20.13 -4.07 -8.97
C PRO A 222 -19.67 -5.51 -9.22
N PRO A 223 -20.20 -6.50 -8.48
CA PRO A 223 -19.95 -7.92 -8.76
C PRO A 223 -20.28 -8.20 -10.21
N SER A 224 -19.40 -8.88 -10.93
CA SER A 224 -19.62 -9.25 -12.34
C SER A 224 -20.92 -10.06 -12.43
N ALA A 225 -21.78 -9.72 -13.41
CA ALA A 225 -23.09 -10.34 -13.60
C ALA A 225 -23.02 -11.88 -13.81
N GLY A 226 -21.84 -12.42 -14.18
CA GLY A 226 -21.63 -13.85 -14.37
C GLY A 226 -21.81 -14.70 -13.09
N GLY A 227 -21.54 -14.15 -11.89
CA GLY A 227 -21.78 -14.88 -10.64
C GLY A 227 -23.25 -14.88 -10.20
N ARG A 228 -24.05 -13.96 -10.73
CA ARG A 228 -25.47 -13.84 -10.38
C ARG A 228 -26.38 -14.76 -11.21
N LEU A 229 -25.95 -15.14 -12.41
CA LEU A 229 -26.75 -16.05 -13.29
C LEU A 229 -26.77 -17.48 -12.75
N VAL A 230 -25.75 -17.94 -12.03
CA VAL A 230 -25.73 -19.26 -11.41
C VAL A 230 -26.65 -19.31 -10.17
N SER A 231 -26.78 -18.21 -9.44
CA SER A 231 -27.66 -18.15 -8.25
C SER A 231 -29.16 -18.01 -8.61
N THR A 232 -29.48 -17.42 -9.76
CA THR A 232 -30.86 -17.29 -10.20
C THR A 232 -31.37 -18.51 -10.99
N ALA A 233 -30.46 -19.30 -11.59
CA ALA A 233 -30.83 -20.57 -12.24
C ALA A 233 -31.25 -21.66 -11.24
N SER A 234 -30.84 -21.57 -9.96
CA SER A 234 -31.31 -22.45 -8.89
C SER A 234 -32.65 -22.00 -8.26
N GLY A 235 -33.19 -20.88 -8.69
CA GLY A 235 -34.47 -20.31 -8.20
C GLY A 235 -35.70 -20.62 -9.09
N GLN A 236 -35.56 -21.44 -10.13
CA GLN A 236 -36.74 -21.97 -10.82
C GLN A 236 -37.38 -23.02 -9.91
N VAL A 237 -38.50 -22.63 -9.34
CA VAL A 237 -39.43 -23.53 -8.65
C VAL A 237 -39.80 -24.64 -9.63
N ALA A 238 -39.11 -25.77 -9.53
CA ALA A 238 -39.54 -26.99 -10.17
C ALA A 238 -40.91 -27.34 -9.57
N ARG A 239 -41.93 -27.45 -10.42
CA ARG A 239 -43.21 -28.03 -10.02
C ARG A 239 -42.93 -29.37 -9.36
N PRO A 240 -43.61 -29.70 -8.27
CA PRO A 240 -43.36 -30.95 -7.57
C PRO A 240 -43.94 -32.08 -8.35
N ASP A 241 -43.19 -32.64 -9.28
CA ASP A 241 -43.49 -33.97 -9.82
C ASP A 241 -43.06 -34.99 -8.76
N ARG A 242 -44.01 -35.90 -8.45
CA ARG A 242 -44.00 -36.84 -7.33
C ARG A 242 -42.83 -37.88 -7.33
N TRP A 243 -41.80 -37.68 -8.16
CA TRP A 243 -40.68 -38.61 -8.33
C TRP A 243 -39.28 -38.03 -8.12
N THR A 244 -39.16 -36.81 -7.55
CA THR A 244 -37.82 -36.35 -7.17
C THR A 244 -37.34 -37.11 -5.95
N ALA A 245 -36.46 -38.10 -6.21
CA ALA A 245 -35.62 -38.72 -5.18
C ALA A 245 -34.98 -37.59 -4.35
N ARG A 246 -35.06 -37.68 -3.02
CA ARG A 246 -34.39 -36.79 -2.07
C ARG A 246 -32.93 -36.70 -2.47
N VAL A 247 -32.54 -35.61 -3.13
CA VAL A 247 -31.12 -35.28 -3.23
C VAL A 247 -30.69 -35.01 -1.79
N PRO A 248 -29.75 -35.79 -1.25
CA PRO A 248 -29.25 -35.53 0.11
C PRO A 248 -28.79 -34.07 0.15
N ALA A 249 -29.29 -33.31 1.13
CA ALA A 249 -28.79 -31.94 1.35
C ALA A 249 -27.26 -32.04 1.44
N GLN A 250 -26.56 -31.44 0.48
CA GLN A 250 -25.10 -31.35 0.59
C GLN A 250 -24.81 -30.71 1.94
N PRO A 251 -23.96 -31.35 2.77
CA PRO A 251 -23.54 -30.74 4.03
C PRO A 251 -23.11 -29.31 3.73
N ALA A 252 -23.73 -28.35 4.40
CA ALA A 252 -23.32 -26.95 4.29
C ALA A 252 -21.81 -26.91 4.46
N GLU A 253 -21.08 -26.55 3.40
CA GLU A 253 -19.62 -26.42 3.52
C GLU A 253 -19.36 -25.55 4.75
N PRO A 254 -18.55 -26.01 5.71
CA PRO A 254 -18.25 -25.23 6.88
C PRO A 254 -17.79 -23.87 6.37
N ARG A 255 -18.51 -22.80 6.74
CA ARG A 255 -18.14 -21.42 6.44
C ARG A 255 -16.68 -21.29 6.84
N ARG A 256 -15.79 -21.39 5.86
CA ARG A 256 -14.35 -21.18 6.09
C ARG A 256 -14.25 -19.80 6.67
N HIS A 257 -14.09 -19.71 7.98
CA HIS A 257 -13.73 -18.47 8.63
C HIS A 257 -12.56 -17.90 7.84
N PRO A 258 -12.61 -16.64 7.38
CA PRO A 258 -11.46 -16.03 6.74
C PRO A 258 -10.31 -16.23 7.70
N ALA A 259 -9.28 -16.95 7.23
CA ALA A 259 -8.09 -17.21 8.04
C ALA A 259 -7.68 -15.88 8.64
N ALA A 260 -7.64 -15.83 9.98
CA ALA A 260 -7.38 -14.59 10.72
C ALA A 260 -6.22 -13.82 10.05
N PRO A 261 -6.21 -12.49 10.09
CA PRO A 261 -5.09 -11.66 9.58
C PRO A 261 -3.75 -12.07 10.19
N GLY A 262 -3.88 -13.16 10.81
CA GLY A 262 -3.08 -14.02 11.49
C GLY A 262 -1.66 -13.57 11.60
N ALA A 263 -0.87 -14.52 11.54
CA ALA A 263 0.54 -14.52 11.87
C ALA A 263 1.36 -13.48 11.10
N ALA A 264 1.18 -13.34 9.78
CA ALA A 264 2.02 -12.42 9.00
C ALA A 264 1.72 -10.94 9.26
N GLY A 265 0.43 -10.57 9.34
CA GLY A 265 0.05 -9.20 9.69
C GLY A 265 0.47 -8.86 11.12
N GLY A 266 0.26 -9.77 12.06
CA GLY A 266 0.71 -9.63 13.44
C GLY A 266 2.24 -9.54 13.55
N LEU A 267 2.98 -10.38 12.81
CA LEU A 267 4.44 -10.32 12.74
C LEU A 267 4.94 -8.98 12.20
N LEU A 268 4.35 -8.47 11.13
CA LEU A 268 4.73 -7.17 10.56
C LEU A 268 4.42 -6.02 11.53
N VAL A 269 3.27 -6.05 12.21
CA VAL A 269 2.96 -5.04 13.24
C VAL A 269 3.97 -5.13 14.39
N LEU A 270 4.24 -6.33 14.89
CA LEU A 270 5.19 -6.52 15.98
C LEU A 270 6.60 -6.05 15.59
N ALA A 271 7.09 -6.44 14.42
CA ALA A 271 8.38 -5.99 13.91
C ALA A 271 8.42 -4.46 13.70
N GLY A 272 7.33 -3.89 13.17
CA GLY A 272 7.21 -2.45 12.97
C GLY A 272 7.22 -1.68 14.29
N VAL A 273 6.46 -2.13 15.30
CA VAL A 273 6.45 -1.52 16.63
C VAL A 273 7.80 -1.70 17.33
N ALA A 274 8.40 -2.89 17.27
CA ALA A 274 9.72 -3.13 17.85
C ALA A 274 10.81 -2.23 17.25
N ALA A 275 10.74 -1.96 15.94
CA ALA A 275 11.65 -1.02 15.27
C ALA A 275 11.29 0.45 15.56
N ALA A 276 10.01 0.77 15.76
CA ALA A 276 9.58 2.14 16.06
C ALA A 276 10.07 2.64 17.42
N LEU A 277 10.25 1.76 18.41
CA LEU A 277 10.72 2.13 19.74
C LEU A 277 12.14 2.75 19.72
N PRO A 278 13.18 2.08 19.20
CA PRO A 278 14.50 2.68 19.10
C PRO A 278 14.53 3.88 18.13
N ALA A 279 13.72 3.87 17.07
CA ALA A 279 13.59 5.01 16.18
C ALA A 279 13.04 6.25 16.90
N ALA A 280 11.96 6.09 17.67
CA ALA A 280 11.36 7.18 18.43
C ALA A 280 12.28 7.72 19.52
N TRP A 281 12.98 6.82 20.22
CA TRP A 281 13.99 7.22 21.21
C TRP A 281 15.11 8.04 20.57
N ALA A 282 15.71 7.55 19.47
CA ALA A 282 16.78 8.25 18.78
C ALA A 282 16.31 9.58 18.18
N LEU A 283 15.10 9.62 17.61
CA LEU A 283 14.49 10.86 17.12
C LEU A 283 14.31 11.87 18.26
N HIS A 284 13.73 11.45 19.38
CA HIS A 284 13.55 12.31 20.55
C HIS A 284 14.91 12.86 21.05
N THR A 285 15.89 12.00 21.23
CA THR A 285 17.24 12.38 21.67
C THR A 285 17.86 13.39 20.70
N SER A 286 17.88 13.08 19.39
CA SER A 286 18.45 13.98 18.37
C SER A 286 17.70 15.31 18.28
N TRP A 287 16.37 15.31 18.52
CA TRP A 287 15.55 16.52 18.46
C TRP A 287 15.77 17.45 19.64
N THR A 288 15.99 16.87 20.83
CA THR A 288 16.13 17.61 22.09
C THR A 288 17.58 17.97 22.43
N THR A 289 18.56 17.41 21.75
CA THR A 289 19.97 17.76 21.92
C THR A 289 20.21 19.20 21.49
N PRO A 290 20.73 20.07 22.40
CA PRO A 290 21.01 21.46 22.06
C PRO A 290 22.19 21.59 21.09
N GLY A 291 22.13 22.58 20.20
CA GLY A 291 23.18 22.85 19.22
C GLY A 291 23.21 21.89 18.04
N ASP A 292 24.33 21.83 17.35
CA ASP A 292 24.52 20.95 16.20
C ASP A 292 24.90 19.54 16.64
N LEU A 293 24.32 18.55 15.96
CA LEU A 293 24.67 17.15 16.16
C LEU A 293 25.99 16.87 15.41
N GLY A 294 27.11 16.87 16.13
CA GLY A 294 28.45 16.77 15.54
C GLY A 294 29.32 15.65 16.10
N SER A 295 29.02 15.14 17.28
CA SER A 295 29.79 14.03 17.86
C SER A 295 29.47 12.70 17.14
N ARG A 296 30.47 11.83 17.06
CA ARG A 296 30.29 10.50 16.45
C ARG A 296 29.14 9.71 17.07
N SER A 297 28.97 9.80 18.39
CA SER A 297 27.90 9.10 19.12
C SER A 297 26.51 9.63 18.73
N GLU A 298 26.33 10.95 18.66
CA GLU A 298 25.07 11.57 18.26
C GLU A 298 24.70 11.20 16.83
N LEU A 299 25.66 11.26 15.90
CA LEU A 299 25.45 10.90 14.50
C LEU A 299 25.11 9.41 14.34
N LEU A 300 25.75 8.51 15.11
CA LEU A 300 25.43 7.08 15.08
C LEU A 300 24.06 6.78 15.70
N VAL A 301 23.66 7.48 16.76
CA VAL A 301 22.31 7.38 17.33
C VAL A 301 21.27 7.84 16.31
N ALA A 302 21.46 8.99 15.68
CA ALA A 302 20.57 9.50 14.65
C ALA A 302 20.48 8.51 13.48
N TYR A 303 21.61 8.01 12.98
CA TYR A 303 21.67 7.06 11.87
C TYR A 303 20.95 5.73 12.19
N GLY A 304 21.23 5.14 13.36
CA GLY A 304 20.56 3.93 13.81
C GLY A 304 19.05 4.14 13.93
N GLY A 305 18.65 5.26 14.54
CA GLY A 305 17.24 5.65 14.63
C GLY A 305 16.56 5.81 13.28
N GLY A 306 17.22 6.46 12.33
CA GLY A 306 16.73 6.61 10.97
C GLY A 306 16.55 5.25 10.27
N ALA A 307 17.52 4.34 10.40
CA ALA A 307 17.43 2.99 9.83
C ALA A 307 16.27 2.19 10.45
N PHE A 308 16.11 2.20 11.78
CA PHE A 308 14.98 1.58 12.46
C PHE A 308 13.65 2.22 12.07
N GLY A 309 13.60 3.54 11.87
CA GLY A 309 12.41 4.26 11.40
C GLY A 309 11.97 3.80 10.00
N VAL A 310 12.94 3.58 9.11
CA VAL A 310 12.67 3.00 7.77
C VAL A 310 12.07 1.59 7.87
N VAL A 311 12.64 0.73 8.72
CA VAL A 311 12.09 -0.62 8.94
C VAL A 311 10.69 -0.55 9.53
N ALA A 312 10.47 0.32 10.51
CA ALA A 312 9.18 0.50 11.16
C ALA A 312 8.09 0.90 10.17
N ILE A 313 8.33 1.95 9.37
CA ILE A 313 7.32 2.43 8.42
C ILE A 313 7.04 1.41 7.32
N CYS A 314 8.04 0.68 6.82
CA CYS A 314 7.84 -0.37 5.83
C CYS A 314 6.99 -1.52 6.39
N CYS A 315 7.32 -2.03 7.58
CA CYS A 315 6.57 -3.13 8.20
C CYS A 315 5.11 -2.73 8.48
N LEU A 316 4.88 -1.54 9.06
CA LEU A 316 3.53 -1.06 9.34
C LEU A 316 2.72 -0.78 8.06
N ALA A 317 3.35 -0.23 7.02
CA ALA A 317 2.72 -0.01 5.72
C ALA A 317 2.26 -1.32 5.07
N PHE A 318 3.12 -2.35 5.03
CA PHE A 318 2.73 -3.64 4.46
C PHE A 318 1.73 -4.40 5.32
N ALA A 319 1.73 -4.24 6.64
CA ALA A 319 0.67 -4.73 7.52
C ALA A 319 -0.68 -4.07 7.19
N ALA A 320 -0.69 -2.73 7.07
CA ALA A 320 -1.88 -1.97 6.69
C ALA A 320 -2.37 -2.36 5.29
N LEU A 321 -1.45 -2.54 4.32
CA LEU A 321 -1.78 -2.99 2.97
C LEU A 321 -2.51 -4.33 2.96
N LEU A 322 -2.09 -5.29 3.80
CA LEU A 322 -2.79 -6.57 3.94
C LEU A 322 -4.24 -6.39 4.41
N VAL A 323 -4.47 -5.49 5.37
CA VAL A 323 -5.81 -5.19 5.89
C VAL A 323 -6.68 -4.54 4.80
N VAL A 324 -6.19 -3.48 4.18
CA VAL A 324 -6.92 -2.73 3.14
C VAL A 324 -7.22 -3.61 1.92
N ARG A 325 -6.25 -4.47 1.52
CA ARG A 325 -6.43 -5.38 0.38
C ARG A 325 -7.45 -6.48 0.66
N ARG A 326 -7.59 -6.92 1.92
CA ARG A 326 -8.61 -7.91 2.31
C ARG A 326 -10.01 -7.30 2.27
N SER A 327 -10.18 -6.11 2.82
CA SER A 327 -11.48 -5.41 2.81
C SER A 327 -11.97 -5.11 1.39
N ALA A 328 -11.06 -4.87 0.45
CA ALA A 328 -11.39 -4.67 -0.96
C ALA A 328 -11.75 -5.97 -1.72
N GLY A 329 -11.36 -7.14 -1.21
CA GLY A 329 -11.57 -8.45 -1.83
C GLY A 329 -12.69 -9.28 -1.20
N GLY A 330 -13.42 -8.77 -0.24
CA GLY A 330 -14.40 -9.51 0.57
C GLY A 330 -15.70 -9.93 -0.14
N VAL A 331 -15.74 -9.92 -1.46
CA VAL A 331 -16.93 -10.28 -2.27
C VAL A 331 -16.55 -11.16 -3.46
N THR A 332 -15.59 -12.08 -3.31
CA THR A 332 -15.36 -13.15 -4.31
C THR A 332 -15.46 -14.51 -3.67
#